data_d24abc18a54f824864834b56918f04cc
#
_entry.id   d24abc18a54f824864834b56918f04cc
#
_cell.length_a   1.000
_cell.length_b   1.000
_cell.length_c   1.000
_cell.angle_alpha   90.00
_cell.angle_beta   90.00
_cell.angle_gamma   90.00
#
_symmetry.space_group_name_H-M   'P 1'
#
loop_
_entity.id
_entity.type
_entity.pdbx_description
1 polymer ?
#
loop_
_entity_poly.entity_id
_entity_poly.type
_entity_poly.pdbx_seq_one_letter_code
_entity_poly.pdbx_strand_id
1 'polypeptide(L)'
;MVKEPPIQVVNKTRKTAKQKRTKTVRSKSAASGNRKKKKDSEYSSIPLWLKYVILGVSAALFVIVFYYFFIRPYTYRWKPCYGVKAYGVCLPQGYSVHGFDVSHHQGKIDWEELHKTQQTPFPVRFVFMKASEGGDFSDTAFVRNFDMARQYGFIRGAYHFYNPKTDAARQADFFIRSVKLEPGDLPPVLDIETRS
;
A
#
# COMPACT_ATOMS: atom_id res chain seq x y z
N MET A 1 23.60 -29.68 -25.44
CA MET A 1 22.42 -29.87 -26.30
C MET A 1 21.58 -30.98 -25.71
N VAL A 2 20.53 -30.61 -24.99
CA VAL A 2 19.52 -31.57 -24.48
C VAL A 2 18.20 -31.11 -25.07
N LYS A 3 17.57 -31.96 -25.85
CA LYS A 3 16.29 -31.72 -26.53
C LYS A 3 15.15 -32.02 -25.56
N GLU A 4 14.24 -31.09 -25.40
CA GLU A 4 12.94 -31.32 -24.75
C GLU A 4 11.95 -31.97 -25.70
N PRO A 5 11.07 -32.85 -25.20
CA PRO A 5 10.02 -33.49 -26.00
C PRO A 5 8.74 -32.62 -26.04
N PRO A 6 7.91 -32.77 -27.10
CA PRO A 6 6.75 -31.89 -27.31
C PRO A 6 5.52 -32.33 -26.52
N ILE A 7 4.77 -31.29 -26.07
CA ILE A 7 3.51 -31.43 -25.35
C ILE A 7 2.39 -31.86 -26.30
N GLN A 8 1.74 -32.96 -25.99
CA GLN A 8 0.54 -33.44 -26.70
C GLN A 8 -0.72 -32.80 -26.17
N VAL A 9 -1.45 -32.12 -27.08
CA VAL A 9 -2.79 -31.55 -26.82
C VAL A 9 -3.83 -32.65 -27.07
N VAL A 10 -4.55 -33.07 -26.04
CA VAL A 10 -5.67 -33.98 -26.14
C VAL A 10 -6.98 -33.22 -26.34
N ASN A 11 -7.51 -33.29 -27.58
CA ASN A 11 -8.85 -32.82 -27.93
C ASN A 11 -9.90 -33.81 -27.47
N LYS A 12 -10.78 -33.45 -26.56
CA LYS A 12 -11.97 -34.23 -26.18
C LYS A 12 -13.20 -33.72 -26.91
N THR A 13 -13.57 -34.40 -27.97
CA THR A 13 -14.83 -34.18 -28.70
C THR A 13 -16.03 -34.66 -27.87
N ARG A 14 -17.00 -33.78 -27.67
CA ARG A 14 -18.26 -34.04 -26.99
C ARG A 14 -19.33 -34.45 -28.02
N LYS A 15 -19.76 -35.69 -28.00
CA LYS A 15 -20.85 -36.23 -28.83
C LYS A 15 -22.21 -35.76 -28.28
N THR A 16 -22.99 -35.14 -29.14
CA THR A 16 -24.39 -34.79 -28.93
C THR A 16 -25.30 -35.98 -29.18
N ALA A 17 -26.08 -36.42 -28.18
CA ALA A 17 -27.12 -37.42 -28.33
C ALA A 17 -28.47 -36.76 -28.63
N LYS A 18 -29.03 -37.08 -29.80
CA LYS A 18 -30.40 -36.75 -30.22
C LYS A 18 -31.39 -37.67 -29.51
N GLN A 19 -32.34 -37.10 -28.78
CA GLN A 19 -33.45 -37.88 -28.21
C GLN A 19 -34.73 -37.61 -29.01
N LYS A 20 -35.33 -38.72 -29.44
CA LYS A 20 -36.54 -38.80 -30.26
C LYS A 20 -37.79 -38.40 -29.50
N ARG A 21 -38.62 -37.65 -30.18
CA ARG A 21 -40.00 -37.27 -29.84
C ARG A 21 -40.94 -38.43 -30.06
N THR A 22 -41.62 -38.95 -29.04
CA THR A 22 -42.81 -39.80 -29.16
C THR A 22 -44.05 -38.98 -28.83
N LYS A 23 -44.96 -38.90 -29.79
CA LYS A 23 -46.34 -38.40 -29.64
C LYS A 23 -47.18 -39.48 -29.01
N THR A 24 -47.95 -39.14 -27.98
CA THR A 24 -49.13 -39.97 -27.56
C THR A 24 -50.36 -39.06 -27.39
N VAL A 25 -51.43 -39.62 -27.86
CA VAL A 25 -52.72 -38.97 -28.13
C VAL A 25 -53.63 -39.10 -26.90
N ARG A 26 -54.26 -38.01 -26.49
CA ARG A 26 -55.64 -37.76 -26.10
C ARG A 26 -56.37 -38.74 -25.16
N SER A 27 -56.80 -38.24 -24.00
CA SER A 27 -58.20 -38.42 -23.58
C SER A 27 -58.69 -37.24 -22.73
N LYS A 28 -59.87 -36.76 -23.05
CA LYS A 28 -60.64 -35.73 -22.33
C LYS A 28 -61.31 -36.40 -21.13
N SER A 29 -61.19 -35.83 -19.96
CA SER A 29 -62.18 -35.98 -18.92
C SER A 29 -62.41 -34.67 -18.23
N ALA A 30 -63.64 -34.20 -18.24
CA ALA A 30 -64.07 -33.00 -17.55
C ALA A 30 -64.16 -33.32 -16.04
N ALA A 31 -63.52 -32.54 -15.25
CA ALA A 31 -63.77 -32.47 -13.80
C ALA A 31 -63.81 -31.00 -13.38
N SER A 32 -65.03 -30.61 -12.97
CA SER A 32 -65.31 -29.42 -12.19
C SER A 32 -64.33 -29.30 -11.02
N GLY A 33 -63.47 -28.33 -11.04
CA GLY A 33 -62.45 -28.07 -9.99
C GLY A 33 -62.50 -26.62 -9.56
N ASN A 34 -63.19 -26.39 -8.52
CA ASN A 34 -63.10 -25.34 -7.52
C ASN A 34 -61.92 -24.39 -7.72
N ARG A 35 -62.18 -23.22 -8.35
CA ARG A 35 -61.23 -22.09 -8.39
C ARG A 35 -61.08 -21.54 -6.97
N LYS A 36 -60.07 -22.04 -6.24
CA LYS A 36 -59.52 -21.34 -5.08
C LYS A 36 -59.05 -19.98 -5.59
N LYS A 37 -59.76 -18.92 -5.26
CA LYS A 37 -59.28 -17.53 -5.35
C LYS A 37 -57.92 -17.48 -4.62
N LYS A 38 -56.85 -17.36 -5.40
CA LYS A 38 -55.55 -16.99 -4.89
C LYS A 38 -55.75 -15.63 -4.23
N LYS A 39 -55.63 -15.55 -2.95
CA LYS A 39 -55.54 -14.30 -2.22
C LYS A 39 -54.30 -13.60 -2.79
N ASP A 40 -54.49 -12.65 -3.68
CA ASP A 40 -53.47 -11.72 -4.05
C ASP A 40 -53.06 -11.04 -2.75
N SER A 41 -51.83 -11.34 -2.27
CA SER A 41 -51.25 -10.63 -1.15
C SER A 41 -51.22 -9.17 -1.57
N GLU A 42 -51.98 -8.35 -0.88
CA GLU A 42 -51.99 -6.90 -0.98
C GLU A 42 -50.54 -6.45 -0.63
N TYR A 43 -49.68 -6.44 -1.64
CA TYR A 43 -48.38 -5.81 -1.58
C TYR A 43 -48.68 -4.31 -1.50
N SER A 44 -48.73 -3.78 -0.27
CA SER A 44 -48.92 -2.35 -0.06
C SER A 44 -47.80 -1.62 -0.83
N SER A 45 -48.18 -1.07 -1.97
CA SER A 45 -47.22 -0.34 -2.82
C SER A 45 -46.74 0.88 -2.03
N ILE A 46 -45.46 0.85 -1.68
CA ILE A 46 -44.81 2.00 -1.02
C ILE A 46 -45.17 3.25 -1.82
N PRO A 47 -45.73 4.30 -1.18
CA PRO A 47 -46.16 5.51 -1.84
C PRO A 47 -44.97 6.14 -2.61
N LEU A 48 -45.25 6.72 -3.76
CA LEU A 48 -44.24 7.20 -4.70
C LEU A 48 -43.25 8.17 -4.04
N TRP A 49 -43.74 9.08 -3.21
CA TRP A 49 -42.91 10.03 -2.47
C TRP A 49 -41.88 9.33 -1.54
N LEU A 50 -42.29 8.23 -0.90
CA LEU A 50 -41.40 7.47 0.00
C LEU A 50 -40.30 6.75 -0.79
N LYS A 51 -40.59 6.30 -2.03
CA LYS A 51 -39.54 5.74 -2.91
C LYS A 51 -38.48 6.78 -3.26
N TYR A 52 -38.88 8.02 -3.52
CA TYR A 52 -37.93 9.10 -3.78
C TYR A 52 -37.13 9.48 -2.53
N VAL A 53 -37.74 9.46 -1.34
CA VAL A 53 -37.02 9.69 -0.08
C VAL A 53 -35.97 8.60 0.16
N ILE A 54 -36.35 7.33 0.00
CA ILE A 54 -35.42 6.20 0.15
C ILE A 54 -34.28 6.30 -0.87
N LEU A 55 -34.56 6.63 -2.13
CA LEU A 55 -33.56 6.82 -3.16
C LEU A 55 -32.61 7.98 -2.81
N GLY A 56 -33.14 9.10 -2.34
CA GLY A 56 -32.32 10.25 -1.93
C GLY A 56 -31.41 9.94 -0.74
N VAL A 57 -31.93 9.26 0.28
CA VAL A 57 -31.14 8.84 1.45
C VAL A 57 -30.05 7.84 1.05
N SER A 58 -30.40 6.86 0.19
CA SER A 58 -29.41 5.88 -0.27
C SER A 58 -28.32 6.52 -1.12
N ALA A 59 -28.65 7.48 -1.98
CA ALA A 59 -27.68 8.24 -2.77
C ALA A 59 -26.78 9.09 -1.87
N ALA A 60 -27.33 9.76 -0.86
CA ALA A 60 -26.54 10.53 0.11
C ALA A 60 -25.58 9.65 0.90
N LEU A 61 -26.05 8.50 1.39
CA LEU A 61 -25.20 7.52 2.07
C LEU A 61 -24.09 7.00 1.16
N PHE A 62 -24.41 6.71 -0.11
CA PHE A 62 -23.41 6.28 -1.10
C PHE A 62 -22.33 7.35 -1.29
N VAL A 63 -22.71 8.62 -1.45
CA VAL A 63 -21.75 9.73 -1.59
C VAL A 63 -20.87 9.87 -0.35
N ILE A 64 -21.45 9.75 0.84
CA ILE A 64 -20.69 9.82 2.09
C ILE A 64 -19.68 8.67 2.17
N VAL A 65 -20.12 7.43 1.94
CA VAL A 65 -19.25 6.25 1.96
C VAL A 65 -18.16 6.37 0.89
N PHE A 66 -18.53 6.77 -0.33
CA PHE A 66 -17.58 6.99 -1.41
C PHE A 66 -16.55 8.05 -1.05
N TYR A 67 -16.97 9.17 -0.46
CA TYR A 67 -16.05 10.21 0.01
C TYR A 67 -15.06 9.67 1.05
N TYR A 68 -15.53 8.95 2.08
CA TYR A 68 -14.67 8.45 3.15
C TYR A 68 -13.69 7.37 2.66
N PHE A 69 -14.12 6.47 1.76
CA PHE A 69 -13.28 5.36 1.29
C PHE A 69 -12.41 5.71 0.09
N PHE A 70 -12.89 6.58 -0.81
CA PHE A 70 -12.17 6.86 -2.06
C PHE A 70 -11.55 8.26 -2.11
N ILE A 71 -12.20 9.30 -1.60
CA ILE A 71 -11.68 10.66 -1.72
C ILE A 71 -10.78 11.03 -0.55
N ARG A 72 -11.24 10.80 0.68
CA ARG A 72 -10.51 11.17 1.90
C ARG A 72 -9.09 10.60 1.98
N PRO A 73 -8.80 9.31 1.63
CA PRO A 73 -7.43 8.79 1.63
C PRO A 73 -6.52 9.50 0.62
N TYR A 74 -7.08 9.98 -0.49
CA TYR A 74 -6.31 10.69 -1.52
C TYR A 74 -6.12 12.17 -1.18
N THR A 75 -7.07 12.85 -0.53
CA THR A 75 -6.91 14.25 -0.10
C THR A 75 -5.79 14.39 0.93
N TYR A 76 -5.51 13.35 1.73
CA TYR A 76 -4.38 13.35 2.63
C TYR A 76 -3.02 13.30 1.90
N ARG A 77 -2.96 12.70 0.71
CA ARG A 77 -1.76 12.66 -0.15
C ARG A 77 -1.55 13.93 -0.97
N TRP A 78 -2.61 14.70 -1.20
CA TRP A 78 -2.59 15.92 -2.03
C TRP A 78 -2.56 17.18 -1.17
N LYS A 79 -1.71 17.19 -0.13
CA LYS A 79 -1.47 18.46 0.58
C LYS A 79 -0.82 19.42 -0.41
N PRO A 80 -1.39 20.63 -0.61
CA PRO A 80 -0.76 21.62 -1.45
C PRO A 80 0.63 21.92 -0.88
N CYS A 81 1.62 22.03 -1.76
CA CYS A 81 2.96 22.40 -1.35
C CYS A 81 2.99 23.91 -1.04
N TYR A 82 3.03 24.27 0.23
CA TYR A 82 3.22 25.65 0.70
C TYR A 82 4.70 26.06 0.75
N GLY A 83 5.61 25.21 0.28
CA GLY A 83 7.04 25.42 0.22
C GLY A 83 7.56 25.38 -1.22
N VAL A 84 8.83 25.11 -1.35
CA VAL A 84 9.49 24.93 -2.63
C VAL A 84 9.49 23.45 -3.01
N LYS A 85 9.13 23.15 -4.26
CA LYS A 85 9.25 21.81 -4.80
C LYS A 85 10.72 21.56 -5.21
N ALA A 86 11.41 20.72 -4.48
CA ALA A 86 12.74 20.25 -4.85
C ALA A 86 12.84 18.75 -4.59
N TYR A 87 13.65 18.05 -5.41
CA TYR A 87 13.87 16.60 -5.29
C TYR A 87 12.58 15.75 -5.28
N GLY A 88 11.51 16.21 -5.94
CA GLY A 88 10.21 15.52 -5.95
C GLY A 88 9.37 15.67 -4.70
N VAL A 89 9.86 16.37 -3.67
CA VAL A 89 9.18 16.61 -2.40
C VAL A 89 8.94 18.11 -2.17
N CYS A 90 8.00 18.41 -1.27
CA CYS A 90 7.77 19.77 -0.83
C CYS A 90 8.66 20.09 0.37
N LEU A 91 9.60 20.99 0.19
CA LEU A 91 10.45 21.48 1.28
C LEU A 91 9.74 22.60 2.03
N PRO A 92 9.66 22.56 3.35
CA PRO A 92 9.09 23.63 4.15
C PRO A 92 9.95 24.90 4.03
N GLN A 93 9.30 26.08 4.09
CA GLN A 93 10.00 27.35 4.08
C GLN A 93 10.74 27.59 5.40
N GLY A 94 11.81 28.37 5.34
CA GLY A 94 12.55 28.80 6.52
C GLY A 94 13.72 27.90 6.93
N TYR A 95 13.95 26.80 6.21
CA TYR A 95 15.09 25.92 6.45
C TYR A 95 16.12 26.04 5.32
N SER A 96 17.36 26.27 5.68
CA SER A 96 18.50 26.36 4.75
C SER A 96 19.31 25.08 4.65
N VAL A 97 19.07 24.12 5.54
CA VAL A 97 19.80 22.84 5.61
C VAL A 97 18.83 21.69 5.49
N HIS A 98 19.10 20.80 4.57
CA HIS A 98 18.26 19.65 4.29
C HIS A 98 19.08 18.36 4.44
N GLY A 99 18.40 17.31 4.81
CA GLY A 99 18.92 15.96 4.89
C GLY A 99 17.83 14.95 4.57
N PHE A 100 18.20 13.70 4.53
CA PHE A 100 17.26 12.58 4.36
C PHE A 100 17.77 11.37 5.13
N ASP A 101 16.92 10.36 5.25
CA ASP A 101 17.27 9.07 5.80
C ASP A 101 17.28 7.99 4.72
N VAL A 102 18.07 6.96 4.93
CA VAL A 102 18.18 5.79 4.05
C VAL A 102 18.36 4.50 4.82
N SER A 103 17.96 3.42 4.18
CA SER A 103 18.18 2.04 4.63
C SER A 103 18.51 1.15 3.42
N HIS A 104 18.61 -0.15 3.63
CA HIS A 104 18.74 -1.11 2.53
C HIS A 104 17.58 -1.07 1.53
N HIS A 105 16.41 -0.56 1.94
CA HIS A 105 15.22 -0.46 1.08
C HIS A 105 15.42 0.47 -0.13
N GLN A 106 16.28 1.48 -0.04
CA GLN A 106 16.62 2.37 -1.14
C GLN A 106 17.60 1.73 -2.15
N GLY A 107 18.12 0.54 -1.86
CA GLY A 107 19.05 -0.16 -2.73
C GLY A 107 20.41 0.53 -2.86
N LYS A 108 20.94 0.57 -4.08
CA LYS A 108 22.23 1.22 -4.35
C LYS A 108 22.03 2.71 -4.55
N ILE A 109 22.66 3.51 -3.70
CA ILE A 109 22.63 4.98 -3.75
C ILE A 109 23.72 5.47 -4.71
N ASP A 110 23.36 6.40 -5.59
CA ASP A 110 24.34 7.15 -6.40
C ASP A 110 24.83 8.36 -5.60
N TRP A 111 25.93 8.17 -4.89
CA TRP A 111 26.54 9.19 -4.04
C TRP A 111 27.14 10.34 -4.83
N GLU A 112 27.60 10.10 -6.05
CA GLU A 112 28.13 11.14 -6.93
C GLU A 112 27.02 12.10 -7.36
N GLU A 113 25.90 11.56 -7.82
CA GLU A 113 24.74 12.38 -8.20
C GLU A 113 24.18 13.15 -6.98
N LEU A 114 24.16 12.49 -5.83
CA LEU A 114 23.71 13.09 -4.59
C LEU A 114 24.63 14.25 -4.14
N HIS A 115 25.96 14.11 -4.31
CA HIS A 115 26.92 15.16 -3.99
C HIS A 115 26.67 16.45 -4.78
N LYS A 116 26.20 16.36 -6.01
CA LYS A 116 25.87 17.54 -6.85
C LYS A 116 24.76 18.39 -6.20
N THR A 117 23.90 17.79 -5.39
CA THR A 117 22.84 18.54 -4.67
C THR A 117 23.40 19.56 -3.69
N GLN A 118 24.63 19.38 -3.20
CA GLN A 118 25.28 20.34 -2.28
C GLN A 118 25.53 21.71 -2.90
N GLN A 119 25.52 21.80 -4.22
CA GLN A 119 25.71 23.04 -4.98
C GLN A 119 24.40 23.67 -5.46
N THR A 120 23.25 23.09 -5.09
CA THR A 120 21.93 23.60 -5.45
C THR A 120 21.42 24.64 -4.45
N PRO A 121 20.39 25.43 -4.79
CA PRO A 121 19.75 26.35 -3.85
C PRO A 121 19.16 25.68 -2.59
N PHE A 122 18.97 24.36 -2.64
CA PHE A 122 18.44 23.55 -1.53
C PHE A 122 19.42 22.41 -1.21
N PRO A 123 20.59 22.72 -0.64
CA PRO A 123 21.64 21.74 -0.49
C PRO A 123 21.27 20.67 0.53
N VAL A 124 21.46 19.41 0.14
CA VAL A 124 21.45 18.29 1.08
C VAL A 124 22.81 18.27 1.80
N ARG A 125 22.80 18.33 3.12
CA ARG A 125 24.03 18.41 3.93
C ARG A 125 24.26 17.20 4.81
N PHE A 126 23.20 16.49 5.22
CA PHE A 126 23.33 15.37 6.12
C PHE A 126 22.47 14.18 5.68
N VAL A 127 22.87 13.00 6.11
CA VAL A 127 22.16 11.76 5.83
C VAL A 127 22.14 10.90 7.08
N PHE A 128 20.95 10.47 7.49
CA PHE A 128 20.78 9.44 8.50
C PHE A 128 20.67 8.06 7.84
N MET A 129 21.38 7.07 8.36
CA MET A 129 21.38 5.70 7.84
C MET A 129 20.89 4.73 8.89
N LYS A 130 19.97 3.84 8.50
CA LYS A 130 19.54 2.73 9.34
C LYS A 130 20.73 1.85 9.63
N ALA A 131 21.07 1.69 10.90
CA ALA A 131 22.14 0.79 11.32
C ALA A 131 21.60 -0.56 11.77
N SER A 132 20.49 -0.54 12.51
CA SER A 132 19.93 -1.74 13.10
C SER A 132 18.42 -1.61 13.36
N GLU A 133 17.78 -2.76 13.57
CA GLU A 133 16.36 -2.86 13.93
C GLU A 133 16.18 -3.97 14.97
N GLY A 134 15.35 -3.76 15.98
CA GLY A 134 15.09 -4.76 17.00
C GLY A 134 16.38 -5.22 17.69
N GLY A 135 16.40 -6.47 18.13
CA GLY A 135 17.53 -6.99 18.93
C GLY A 135 18.64 -7.70 18.15
N ASP A 136 18.53 -7.81 16.81
CA ASP A 136 19.41 -8.70 16.04
C ASP A 136 19.53 -8.39 14.54
N PHE A 137 18.72 -7.49 13.99
CA PHE A 137 18.81 -7.15 12.57
C PHE A 137 19.78 -5.97 12.33
N SER A 138 20.84 -6.21 11.56
CA SER A 138 21.75 -5.17 11.03
C SER A 138 21.37 -4.82 9.60
N ASP A 139 21.28 -3.52 9.27
CA ASP A 139 21.00 -3.09 7.90
C ASP A 139 22.20 -3.40 7.00
N THR A 140 21.95 -4.17 5.95
CA THR A 140 23.02 -4.67 5.06
C THR A 140 23.72 -3.59 4.25
N ALA A 141 23.09 -2.42 4.08
CA ALA A 141 23.66 -1.29 3.38
C ALA A 141 24.38 -0.30 4.29
N PHE A 142 24.24 -0.43 5.62
CA PHE A 142 24.71 0.55 6.59
C PHE A 142 26.19 0.89 6.42
N VAL A 143 27.07 -0.08 6.57
CA VAL A 143 28.52 0.15 6.57
C VAL A 143 28.95 0.87 5.29
N ARG A 144 28.53 0.33 4.15
CA ARG A 144 28.86 0.94 2.86
C ARG A 144 28.33 2.37 2.73
N ASN A 145 27.08 2.60 3.07
CA ASN A 145 26.47 3.92 2.94
C ASN A 145 27.07 4.91 3.94
N PHE A 146 27.42 4.46 5.14
CA PHE A 146 28.02 5.27 6.17
C PHE A 146 29.42 5.77 5.77
N ASP A 147 30.22 4.91 5.15
CA ASP A 147 31.55 5.28 4.62
C ASP A 147 31.44 6.19 3.39
N MET A 148 30.55 5.86 2.46
CA MET A 148 30.34 6.65 1.24
C MET A 148 29.83 8.05 1.55
N ALA A 149 28.87 8.20 2.49
CA ALA A 149 28.38 9.51 2.89
C ALA A 149 29.52 10.43 3.34
N ARG A 150 30.46 9.94 4.13
CA ARG A 150 31.66 10.69 4.55
C ARG A 150 32.58 11.03 3.38
N GLN A 151 32.86 10.06 2.50
CA GLN A 151 33.72 10.27 1.33
C GLN A 151 33.18 11.37 0.40
N TYR A 152 31.84 11.47 0.28
CA TYR A 152 31.18 12.51 -0.52
C TYR A 152 30.85 13.78 0.26
N GLY A 153 31.38 13.95 1.48
CA GLY A 153 31.29 15.19 2.24
C GLY A 153 29.93 15.45 2.90
N PHE A 154 29.13 14.42 3.11
CA PHE A 154 27.90 14.53 3.91
C PHE A 154 28.20 14.37 5.40
N ILE A 155 27.50 15.16 6.23
CA ILE A 155 27.43 14.90 7.65
C ILE A 155 26.56 13.65 7.83
N ARG A 156 27.11 12.62 8.44
CA ARG A 156 26.43 11.34 8.55
C ARG A 156 25.88 11.12 9.95
N GLY A 157 24.80 10.39 10.03
CA GLY A 157 24.19 9.94 11.29
C GLY A 157 23.69 8.51 11.17
N ALA A 158 23.52 7.85 12.30
CA ALA A 158 22.98 6.51 12.35
C ALA A 158 21.69 6.49 13.15
N TYR A 159 20.71 5.66 12.72
CA TYR A 159 19.50 5.45 13.47
C TYR A 159 19.22 3.97 13.73
N HIS A 160 18.53 3.73 14.83
CA HIS A 160 17.97 2.45 15.21
C HIS A 160 16.46 2.45 15.04
N PHE A 161 15.93 1.49 14.30
CA PHE A 161 14.50 1.29 14.19
C PHE A 161 13.98 0.45 15.36
N TYR A 162 13.18 1.07 16.21
CA TYR A 162 12.72 0.45 17.45
C TYR A 162 11.61 -0.57 17.22
N ASN A 163 11.78 -1.76 17.79
CA ASN A 163 10.75 -2.79 17.80
C ASN A 163 10.14 -2.92 19.21
N PRO A 164 8.86 -2.55 19.41
CA PRO A 164 8.24 -2.57 20.73
C PRO A 164 8.06 -3.99 21.32
N LYS A 165 8.27 -5.03 20.49
CA LYS A 165 8.18 -6.43 20.94
C LYS A 165 9.50 -7.00 21.45
N THR A 166 10.58 -6.23 21.37
CA THR A 166 11.92 -6.65 21.80
C THR A 166 12.35 -5.82 23.01
N ASP A 167 13.10 -6.42 23.91
CA ASP A 167 13.64 -5.73 25.09
C ASP A 167 14.46 -4.49 24.71
N ALA A 168 14.20 -3.38 25.37
CA ALA A 168 14.80 -2.07 25.02
C ALA A 168 16.31 -2.03 25.31
N ALA A 169 16.77 -2.65 26.41
CA ALA A 169 18.20 -2.68 26.74
C ALA A 169 18.97 -3.50 25.72
N ARG A 170 18.42 -4.64 25.31
CA ARG A 170 19.01 -5.48 24.25
C ARG A 170 19.13 -4.72 22.93
N GLN A 171 18.12 -3.92 22.56
CA GLN A 171 18.14 -3.11 21.35
C GLN A 171 19.22 -2.02 21.43
N ALA A 172 19.30 -1.32 22.56
CA ALA A 172 20.32 -0.30 22.80
C ALA A 172 21.74 -0.87 22.69
N ASP A 173 22.00 -1.99 23.37
CA ASP A 173 23.27 -2.69 23.31
C ASP A 173 23.63 -3.14 21.90
N PHE A 174 22.65 -3.64 21.16
CA PHE A 174 22.86 -4.07 19.78
C PHE A 174 23.23 -2.89 18.88
N PHE A 175 22.50 -1.77 18.99
CA PHE A 175 22.79 -0.55 18.23
C PHE A 175 24.17 0.02 18.55
N ILE A 176 24.53 0.14 19.84
CA ILE A 176 25.83 0.66 20.28
C ILE A 176 26.99 -0.18 19.72
N ARG A 177 26.83 -1.50 19.64
CA ARG A 177 27.85 -2.38 19.06
C ARG A 177 27.89 -2.31 17.53
N SER A 178 26.78 -1.95 16.88
CA SER A 178 26.66 -1.89 15.42
C SER A 178 27.21 -0.61 14.83
N VAL A 179 27.31 0.46 15.62
CA VAL A 179 27.64 1.81 15.13
C VAL A 179 28.92 2.31 15.80
N LYS A 180 29.90 2.70 14.98
CA LYS A 180 31.09 3.40 15.44
C LYS A 180 31.04 4.84 14.96
N LEU A 181 30.66 5.75 15.84
CA LEU A 181 30.64 7.18 15.55
C LEU A 181 32.03 7.77 15.67
N GLU A 182 32.28 8.80 14.91
CA GLU A 182 33.51 9.58 14.89
C GLU A 182 33.22 11.07 15.07
N PRO A 183 34.22 11.89 15.43
CA PRO A 183 34.02 13.34 15.49
C PRO A 183 33.50 13.92 14.19
N GLY A 184 32.41 14.71 14.29
CA GLY A 184 31.69 15.26 13.14
C GLY A 184 30.47 14.46 12.71
N ASP A 185 30.26 13.27 13.22
CA ASP A 185 29.02 12.52 13.00
C ASP A 185 27.88 13.11 13.84
N LEU A 186 26.64 12.94 13.35
CA LEU A 186 25.45 13.36 14.09
C LEU A 186 25.20 12.43 15.31
N PRO A 187 24.51 12.93 16.33
CA PRO A 187 24.09 12.08 17.46
C PRO A 187 23.24 10.91 16.98
N PRO A 188 23.27 9.79 17.71
CA PRO A 188 22.41 8.64 17.44
C PRO A 188 20.94 9.00 17.48
N VAL A 189 20.15 8.39 16.61
CA VAL A 189 18.70 8.60 16.53
C VAL A 189 17.97 7.29 16.84
N LEU A 190 16.93 7.37 17.66
CA LEU A 190 15.98 6.30 17.88
C LEU A 190 14.70 6.61 17.07
N ASP A 191 14.41 5.77 16.10
CA ASP A 191 13.22 5.85 15.26
C ASP A 191 12.11 4.97 15.84
N ILE A 192 11.04 5.62 16.32
CA ILE A 192 9.90 4.96 16.95
C ILE A 192 8.66 5.24 16.12
N GLU A 193 8.21 4.22 15.39
CA GLU A 193 6.99 4.31 14.59
C GLU A 193 5.87 3.47 15.20
N THR A 194 4.71 4.07 15.39
CA THR A 194 3.50 3.33 15.71
C THR A 194 2.82 2.92 14.40
N ARG A 195 2.73 1.63 14.14
CA ARG A 195 1.86 1.13 13.09
C ARG A 195 0.40 1.33 13.55
N SER A 196 -0.24 2.34 12.99
CA SER A 196 -1.70 2.55 13.11
C SER A 196 -2.47 1.54 12.26
#